data_1cac934d0b425029d9f0ac8324a3c0f6
#
_entry.id   1cac934d0b425029d9f0ac8324a3c0f6
#
_cell.length_a   1.000
_cell.length_b   1.000
_cell.length_c   1.000
_cell.angle_alpha   90.00
_cell.angle_beta   90.00
_cell.angle_gamma   90.00
#
_symmetry.space_group_name_H-M   'P 1'
#
loop_
_entity.id
_entity.type
_entity.pdbx_description
1 polymer ?
#
loop_
_entity_poly.entity_id
_entity_poly.type
_entity_poly.pdbx_seq_one_letter_code
_entity_poly.pdbx_strand_id
1 'polypeptide(L)'
;GYSDSGIVEKVGANVKKFKHGDRVACIWGQHREYQFLPEEQVVHVPDNVSLLDASFVFIGTFPLAAVRKVKVEIGESAMVVGLGILGQMAVQLLHIAGAVPVIAVNHGEERRKLALELGADYAINPGDADYEKQVKRITEGKGVAAMIEVTGKGSALNQSLRCMAKMGRVALLG
;
A
#
# COMPACT_ATOMS: atom_id res chain seq x y z
N GLY A 1 5.40 0.18 -16.75
CA GLY A 1 4.79 0.03 -15.44
C GLY A 1 3.30 -0.21 -15.47
N TYR A 2 2.76 -0.55 -14.33
CA TYR A 2 1.30 -0.71 -14.17
C TYR A 2 0.59 0.63 -14.01
N SER A 3 1.31 1.66 -13.60
CA SER A 3 0.78 2.95 -13.19
C SER A 3 1.65 4.05 -13.75
N ASP A 4 1.05 4.94 -14.49
CA ASP A 4 1.72 6.04 -15.19
C ASP A 4 0.88 7.30 -15.12
N SER A 5 1.51 8.44 -15.42
CA SER A 5 0.85 9.72 -15.61
C SER A 5 1.50 10.48 -16.76
N GLY A 6 0.76 11.38 -17.35
CA GLY A 6 1.24 12.14 -18.49
C GLY A 6 0.26 13.21 -18.97
N ILE A 7 0.48 13.67 -20.19
CA ILE A 7 -0.35 14.65 -20.86
C ILE A 7 -0.89 14.03 -22.15
N VAL A 8 -2.17 14.26 -22.42
CA VAL A 8 -2.82 13.78 -23.63
C VAL A 8 -2.24 14.53 -24.84
N GLU A 9 -1.57 13.82 -25.73
CA GLU A 9 -1.01 14.36 -26.97
C GLU A 9 -2.04 14.37 -28.10
N LYS A 10 -2.79 13.28 -28.25
CA LYS A 10 -3.82 13.12 -29.28
C LYS A 10 -4.97 12.27 -28.78
N VAL A 11 -6.16 12.53 -29.30
CA VAL A 11 -7.35 11.74 -29.02
C VAL A 11 -7.95 11.17 -30.31
N GLY A 12 -8.53 9.98 -30.23
CA GLY A 12 -9.30 9.40 -31.32
C GLY A 12 -10.64 10.14 -31.54
N ALA A 13 -11.21 10.01 -32.72
CA ALA A 13 -12.44 10.72 -33.09
C ALA A 13 -13.66 10.41 -32.18
N ASN A 14 -13.67 9.25 -31.51
CA ASN A 14 -14.76 8.82 -30.65
C ASN A 14 -14.55 9.14 -29.16
N VAL A 15 -13.38 9.66 -28.77
CA VAL A 15 -13.08 10.04 -27.39
C VAL A 15 -13.85 11.28 -27.02
N LYS A 16 -14.57 11.24 -25.89
CA LYS A 16 -15.43 12.33 -25.42
C LYS A 16 -14.97 12.96 -24.12
N LYS A 17 -14.22 12.23 -23.29
CA LYS A 17 -13.85 12.66 -21.95
C LYS A 17 -12.53 13.42 -21.88
N PHE A 18 -11.69 13.31 -22.90
CA PHE A 18 -10.35 13.87 -22.92
C PHE A 18 -10.08 14.69 -24.16
N LYS A 19 -9.18 15.67 -24.05
CA LYS A 19 -8.68 16.50 -25.14
C LYS A 19 -7.16 16.65 -25.03
N HIS A 20 -6.54 17.13 -26.11
CA HIS A 20 -5.11 17.50 -26.08
C HIS A 20 -4.80 18.46 -24.91
N GLY A 21 -3.71 18.18 -24.22
CA GLY A 21 -3.24 18.97 -23.09
C GLY A 21 -3.79 18.54 -21.72
N ASP A 22 -4.78 17.64 -21.67
CA ASP A 22 -5.30 17.15 -20.39
C ASP A 22 -4.24 16.36 -19.63
N ARG A 23 -4.18 16.61 -18.32
CA ARG A 23 -3.30 15.88 -17.37
C ARG A 23 -4.01 14.61 -16.94
N VAL A 24 -3.33 13.48 -17.08
CA VAL A 24 -3.96 12.16 -16.87
C VAL A 24 -3.07 11.20 -16.12
N ALA A 25 -3.69 10.27 -15.38
CA ALA A 25 -3.08 9.06 -14.88
C ALA A 25 -3.65 7.86 -15.61
N CYS A 26 -2.82 6.85 -15.84
CA CYS A 26 -3.14 5.70 -16.67
C CYS A 26 -2.96 4.41 -15.89
N ILE A 27 -3.81 3.43 -16.19
CA ILE A 27 -3.71 2.06 -15.70
C ILE A 27 -3.24 1.13 -16.83
N TRP A 28 -2.46 0.11 -16.47
CA TRP A 28 -1.89 -0.84 -17.43
C TRP A 28 -1.01 -0.22 -18.50
N GLY A 29 -0.38 0.91 -18.16
CA GLY A 29 0.63 1.54 -18.98
C GLY A 29 1.87 0.68 -19.15
N GLN A 30 2.79 1.14 -19.98
CA GLN A 30 4.09 0.51 -20.23
C GLN A 30 5.21 1.54 -20.03
N HIS A 31 6.45 1.09 -19.88
CA HIS A 31 7.62 1.99 -19.84
C HIS A 31 7.90 2.55 -21.25
N ARG A 32 7.14 3.56 -21.65
CA ARG A 32 7.22 4.20 -22.97
C ARG A 32 7.01 5.70 -22.84
N GLU A 33 7.59 6.45 -23.74
CA GLU A 33 7.39 7.89 -23.88
C GLU A 33 5.96 8.22 -24.32
N TYR A 34 5.42 7.45 -25.27
CA TYR A 34 4.04 7.58 -25.74
C TYR A 34 3.30 6.25 -25.60
N GLN A 35 2.05 6.36 -25.20
CA GLN A 35 1.16 5.20 -25.04
C GLN A 35 -0.17 5.47 -25.73
N PHE A 36 -0.73 4.43 -26.31
CA PHE A 36 -2.09 4.44 -26.83
C PHE A 36 -2.95 3.57 -25.91
N LEU A 37 -3.92 4.20 -25.26
CA LEU A 37 -4.76 3.56 -24.26
C LEU A 37 -6.25 3.82 -24.54
N PRO A 38 -7.14 2.85 -24.23
CA PRO A 38 -8.58 3.10 -24.22
C PRO A 38 -8.96 4.17 -23.20
N GLU A 39 -10.02 4.92 -23.49
CA GLU A 39 -10.53 5.99 -22.63
C GLU A 39 -10.83 5.52 -21.20
N GLU A 40 -11.25 4.27 -21.03
CA GLU A 40 -11.59 3.65 -19.74
C GLU A 40 -10.37 3.38 -18.84
N GLN A 41 -9.17 3.37 -19.41
CA GLN A 41 -7.92 3.17 -18.70
C GLN A 41 -7.23 4.48 -18.29
N VAL A 42 -7.92 5.58 -18.46
CA VAL A 42 -7.36 6.92 -18.26
C VAL A 42 -8.27 7.71 -17.31
N VAL A 43 -7.67 8.44 -16.37
CA VAL A 43 -8.39 9.32 -15.45
C VAL A 43 -7.76 10.71 -15.42
N HIS A 44 -8.57 11.75 -15.23
CA HIS A 44 -8.05 13.11 -15.05
C HIS A 44 -7.26 13.25 -13.76
N VAL A 45 -6.14 13.98 -13.83
CA VAL A 45 -5.35 14.39 -12.67
C VAL A 45 -5.75 15.81 -12.27
N PRO A 46 -6.19 16.04 -11.02
CA PRO A 46 -6.51 17.37 -10.53
C PRO A 46 -5.30 18.32 -10.61
N ASP A 47 -5.54 19.62 -10.79
CA ASP A 47 -4.47 20.60 -10.98
C ASP A 47 -3.53 20.71 -9.78
N ASN A 48 -4.02 20.47 -8.57
CA ASN A 48 -3.26 20.50 -7.32
C ASN A 48 -2.44 19.22 -7.05
N VAL A 49 -2.50 18.21 -7.92
CA VAL A 49 -1.73 16.96 -7.79
C VAL A 49 -0.64 16.96 -8.85
N SER A 50 0.61 16.70 -8.46
CA SER A 50 1.71 16.57 -9.43
C SER A 50 1.53 15.32 -10.30
N LEU A 51 2.06 15.34 -11.53
CA LEU A 51 2.05 14.12 -12.37
C LEU A 51 2.88 13.01 -11.75
N LEU A 52 3.95 13.35 -11.02
CA LEU A 52 4.76 12.38 -10.30
C LEU A 52 3.90 11.64 -9.24
N ASP A 53 3.16 12.37 -8.41
CA ASP A 53 2.30 11.76 -7.40
C ASP A 53 1.14 10.98 -8.06
N ALA A 54 0.56 11.52 -9.12
CA ALA A 54 -0.48 10.86 -9.88
C ALA A 54 -0.03 9.52 -10.49
N SER A 55 1.26 9.35 -10.79
CA SER A 55 1.80 8.10 -11.31
C SER A 55 1.64 6.93 -10.33
N PHE A 56 1.41 7.18 -9.04
CA PHE A 56 1.17 6.16 -8.02
C PHE A 56 -0.31 5.80 -7.81
N VAL A 57 -1.24 6.50 -8.46
CA VAL A 57 -2.68 6.34 -8.21
C VAL A 57 -3.14 4.90 -8.43
N PHE A 58 -2.78 4.28 -9.56
CA PHE A 58 -3.21 2.93 -9.85
C PHE A 58 -2.60 1.91 -8.89
N ILE A 59 -1.27 1.95 -8.70
CA ILE A 59 -0.61 1.01 -7.78
C ILE A 59 -1.09 1.18 -6.33
N GLY A 60 -1.51 2.38 -5.93
CA GLY A 60 -2.10 2.69 -4.63
C GLY A 60 -3.46 2.02 -4.40
N THR A 61 -4.17 1.61 -5.46
CA THR A 61 -5.46 0.90 -5.32
C THR A 61 -5.31 -0.48 -4.68
N PHE A 62 -4.17 -1.14 -4.85
CA PHE A 62 -3.92 -2.47 -4.26
C PHE A 62 -3.86 -2.43 -2.73
N PRO A 63 -3.01 -1.61 -2.08
CA PRO A 63 -3.04 -1.49 -0.62
C PRO A 63 -4.36 -0.94 -0.09
N LEU A 64 -5.03 -0.03 -0.81
CA LEU A 64 -6.37 0.42 -0.44
C LEU A 64 -7.39 -0.74 -0.43
N ALA A 65 -7.36 -1.60 -1.45
CA ALA A 65 -8.20 -2.79 -1.50
C ALA A 65 -7.88 -3.75 -0.33
N ALA A 66 -6.60 -3.94 0.01
CA ALA A 66 -6.18 -4.78 1.13
C ALA A 66 -6.71 -4.24 2.46
N VAL A 67 -6.56 -2.93 2.73
CA VAL A 67 -7.09 -2.28 3.94
C VAL A 67 -8.61 -2.46 4.06
N ARG A 68 -9.34 -2.25 2.95
CA ARG A 68 -10.79 -2.48 2.92
C ARG A 68 -11.18 -3.94 3.15
N LYS A 69 -10.38 -4.91 2.69
CA LYS A 69 -10.65 -6.35 2.84
C LYS A 69 -10.39 -6.84 4.25
N VAL A 70 -9.38 -6.34 4.94
CA VAL A 70 -9.15 -6.68 6.35
C VAL A 70 -10.15 -6.00 7.28
N LYS A 71 -10.96 -5.07 6.80
CA LYS A 71 -12.04 -4.39 7.56
C LYS A 71 -11.55 -3.93 8.92
N VAL A 72 -10.43 -3.22 8.96
CA VAL A 72 -9.88 -2.69 10.21
C VAL A 72 -10.86 -1.71 10.82
N GLU A 73 -11.11 -1.84 12.11
CA GLU A 73 -11.91 -0.92 12.89
C GLU A 73 -11.03 0.08 13.65
N ILE A 74 -11.60 1.24 14.00
CA ILE A 74 -10.87 2.27 14.75
C ILE A 74 -10.37 1.70 16.08
N GLY A 75 -9.06 1.83 16.34
CA GLY A 75 -8.40 1.33 17.54
C GLY A 75 -7.95 -0.15 17.47
N GLU A 76 -8.22 -0.84 16.39
CA GLU A 76 -7.66 -2.19 16.19
C GLU A 76 -6.17 -2.11 15.81
N SER A 77 -5.39 -3.06 16.32
CA SER A 77 -3.99 -3.18 15.92
C SER A 77 -3.85 -3.73 14.50
N ALA A 78 -2.94 -3.13 13.74
CA ALA A 78 -2.64 -3.57 12.38
C ALA A 78 -1.14 -3.78 12.17
N MET A 79 -0.79 -4.72 11.29
CA MET A 79 0.60 -5.02 10.94
C MET A 79 0.78 -5.08 9.43
N VAL A 80 1.84 -4.46 8.93
CA VAL A 80 2.26 -4.54 7.52
C VAL A 80 3.59 -5.29 7.43
N VAL A 81 3.60 -6.39 6.69
CA VAL A 81 4.79 -7.23 6.50
C VAL A 81 5.34 -7.03 5.10
N GLY A 82 6.52 -6.41 5.02
CA GLY A 82 7.12 -5.94 3.78
C GLY A 82 6.85 -4.46 3.53
N LEU A 83 7.91 -3.66 3.45
CA LEU A 83 7.84 -2.20 3.34
C LEU A 83 8.45 -1.71 2.01
N GLY A 84 8.01 -2.32 0.89
CA GLY A 84 8.15 -1.76 -0.45
C GLY A 84 7.12 -0.64 -0.68
N ILE A 85 6.92 -0.21 -1.92
CA ILE A 85 5.95 0.83 -2.27
C ILE A 85 4.55 0.51 -1.73
N LEU A 86 4.04 -0.70 -1.99
CA LEU A 86 2.72 -1.12 -1.52
C LEU A 86 2.62 -1.14 0.01
N GLY A 87 3.68 -1.63 0.69
CA GLY A 87 3.72 -1.68 2.15
C GLY A 87 3.74 -0.30 2.79
N GLN A 88 4.54 0.64 2.26
CA GLN A 88 4.57 2.02 2.75
C GLN A 88 3.21 2.73 2.56
N MET A 89 2.51 2.47 1.44
CA MET A 89 1.16 2.96 1.23
C MET A 89 0.15 2.30 2.18
N ALA A 90 0.29 0.99 2.44
CA ALA A 90 -0.58 0.28 3.39
C ALA A 90 -0.45 0.84 4.81
N VAL A 91 0.76 1.19 5.26
CA VAL A 91 1.00 1.84 6.56
C VAL A 91 0.21 3.14 6.67
N GLN A 92 0.33 4.04 5.69
CA GLN A 92 -0.39 5.30 5.66
C GLN A 92 -1.91 5.10 5.68
N LEU A 93 -2.40 4.19 4.85
CA LEU A 93 -3.84 3.91 4.74
C LEU A 93 -4.42 3.29 6.03
N LEU A 94 -3.67 2.41 6.71
CA LEU A 94 -4.07 1.86 8.00
C LEU A 94 -4.10 2.94 9.10
N HIS A 95 -3.10 3.82 9.12
CA HIS A 95 -3.07 4.97 10.02
C HIS A 95 -4.29 5.89 9.80
N ILE A 96 -4.58 6.25 8.54
CA ILE A 96 -5.74 7.05 8.16
C ILE A 96 -7.06 6.35 8.53
N ALA A 97 -7.12 5.03 8.41
CA ALA A 97 -8.28 4.23 8.78
C ALA A 97 -8.49 4.12 10.31
N GLY A 98 -7.57 4.64 11.12
CA GLY A 98 -7.66 4.65 12.58
C GLY A 98 -7.16 3.38 13.26
N ALA A 99 -6.33 2.58 12.59
CA ALA A 99 -5.64 1.46 13.22
C ALA A 99 -4.67 1.96 14.30
N VAL A 100 -4.67 1.34 15.47
CA VAL A 100 -3.76 1.66 16.60
C VAL A 100 -3.49 0.41 17.42
N PRO A 101 -2.23 -0.01 17.57
CA PRO A 101 -1.06 0.48 16.86
C PRO A 101 -0.94 -0.05 15.42
N VAL A 102 -0.25 0.72 14.56
CA VAL A 102 0.24 0.26 13.25
C VAL A 102 1.68 -0.22 13.40
N ILE A 103 1.92 -1.49 13.14
CA ILE A 103 3.23 -2.14 13.26
C ILE A 103 3.80 -2.41 11.87
N ALA A 104 4.94 -1.82 11.54
CA ALA A 104 5.64 -1.99 10.28
C ALA A 104 6.77 -3.01 10.40
N VAL A 105 6.83 -4.01 9.51
CA VAL A 105 7.78 -5.12 9.59
C VAL A 105 8.62 -5.23 8.33
N ASN A 106 9.94 -5.09 8.45
CA ASN A 106 10.88 -5.25 7.34
C ASN A 106 12.31 -5.47 7.83
N HIS A 107 13.12 -6.21 7.05
CA HIS A 107 14.55 -6.37 7.36
C HIS A 107 15.34 -5.07 7.19
N GLY A 108 15.07 -4.29 6.14
CA GLY A 108 15.79 -3.07 5.83
C GLY A 108 15.48 -1.93 6.80
N GLU A 109 16.50 -1.37 7.44
CA GLU A 109 16.36 -0.32 8.45
C GLU A 109 15.78 0.97 7.85
N GLU A 110 16.28 1.42 6.70
CA GLU A 110 15.81 2.65 6.05
C GLU A 110 14.30 2.60 5.73
N ARG A 111 13.81 1.42 5.31
CA ARG A 111 12.38 1.23 5.07
C ARG A 111 11.57 1.27 6.35
N ARG A 112 12.12 0.79 7.47
CA ARG A 112 11.47 0.88 8.77
C ARG A 112 11.42 2.32 9.28
N LYS A 113 12.50 3.09 9.12
CA LYS A 113 12.52 4.53 9.45
C LYS A 113 11.46 5.29 8.67
N LEU A 114 11.42 5.09 7.35
CA LEU A 114 10.39 5.71 6.50
C LEU A 114 8.98 5.34 6.93
N ALA A 115 8.72 4.09 7.32
CA ALA A 115 7.41 3.67 7.79
C ALA A 115 6.97 4.41 9.05
N LEU A 116 7.88 4.69 9.98
CA LEU A 116 7.61 5.52 11.17
C LEU A 116 7.24 6.96 10.79
N GLU A 117 7.97 7.55 9.85
CA GLU A 117 7.66 8.89 9.32
C GLU A 117 6.29 8.94 8.62
N LEU A 118 5.87 7.83 8.02
CA LEU A 118 4.61 7.68 7.29
C LEU A 118 3.41 7.24 8.15
N GLY A 119 3.59 7.13 9.47
CA GLY A 119 2.49 6.89 10.41
C GLY A 119 2.43 5.49 11.02
N ALA A 120 3.51 4.69 10.95
CA ALA A 120 3.62 3.51 11.78
C ALA A 120 3.97 3.91 13.22
N ASP A 121 3.34 3.28 14.20
CA ASP A 121 3.65 3.49 15.63
C ASP A 121 4.90 2.71 16.04
N TYR A 122 5.14 1.56 15.42
CA TYR A 122 6.28 0.70 15.67
C TYR A 122 6.85 0.13 14.38
N ALA A 123 8.18 -0.07 14.38
CA ALA A 123 8.88 -0.70 13.26
C ALA A 123 9.82 -1.79 13.76
N ILE A 124 9.64 -3.02 13.27
CA ILE A 124 10.31 -4.21 13.79
C ILE A 124 11.09 -4.92 12.68
N ASN A 125 12.27 -5.44 13.03
CA ASN A 125 13.02 -6.33 12.16
C ASN A 125 12.57 -7.78 12.40
N PRO A 126 12.02 -8.49 11.40
CA PRO A 126 11.59 -9.87 11.57
C PRO A 126 12.76 -10.86 11.76
N GLY A 127 14.01 -10.40 11.60
CA GLY A 127 15.21 -11.17 11.90
C GLY A 127 15.58 -11.19 13.39
N ASP A 128 14.94 -10.38 14.22
CA ASP A 128 15.22 -10.36 15.66
C ASP A 128 14.71 -11.65 16.33
N ALA A 129 15.52 -12.22 17.22
CA ALA A 129 15.21 -13.48 17.88
C ALA A 129 13.91 -13.42 18.72
N ASP A 130 13.50 -12.23 19.14
CA ASP A 130 12.30 -11.98 19.94
C ASP A 130 11.16 -11.31 19.15
N TYR A 131 11.19 -11.35 17.81
CA TYR A 131 10.20 -10.71 16.93
C TYR A 131 8.75 -10.93 17.36
N GLU A 132 8.34 -12.19 17.56
CA GLU A 132 6.98 -12.53 17.99
C GLU A 132 6.65 -11.94 19.37
N LYS A 133 7.63 -11.93 20.29
CA LYS A 133 7.48 -11.37 21.64
C LYS A 133 7.35 -9.85 21.59
N GLN A 134 8.08 -9.18 20.68
CA GLN A 134 7.95 -7.73 20.49
C GLN A 134 6.52 -7.38 20.04
N VAL A 135 5.98 -8.07 19.03
CA VAL A 135 4.61 -7.85 18.55
C VAL A 135 3.59 -8.11 19.67
N LYS A 136 3.74 -9.22 20.39
CA LYS A 136 2.86 -9.56 21.52
C LYS A 136 2.90 -8.51 22.63
N ARG A 137 4.06 -7.94 22.95
CA ARG A 137 4.21 -6.89 23.95
C ARG A 137 3.49 -5.61 23.52
N ILE A 138 3.67 -5.19 22.25
CA ILE A 138 3.01 -4.02 21.67
C ILE A 138 1.49 -4.16 21.70
N THR A 139 0.99 -5.37 21.47
CA THR A 139 -0.44 -5.68 21.44
C THR A 139 -0.99 -6.22 22.76
N GLU A 140 -0.30 -5.98 23.88
CA GLU A 140 -0.72 -6.40 25.23
C GLU A 140 -1.05 -7.90 25.33
N GLY A 141 -0.34 -8.74 24.59
CA GLY A 141 -0.54 -10.18 24.53
C GLY A 141 -1.67 -10.65 23.61
N LYS A 142 -2.51 -9.75 23.11
CA LYS A 142 -3.67 -10.08 22.26
C LYS A 142 -3.27 -10.55 20.85
N GLY A 143 -2.17 -10.03 20.32
CA GLY A 143 -1.76 -10.18 18.92
C GLY A 143 -2.42 -9.16 18.03
N VAL A 144 -2.12 -9.23 16.73
CA VAL A 144 -2.54 -8.23 15.73
C VAL A 144 -3.90 -8.59 15.17
N ALA A 145 -4.83 -7.64 15.14
CA ALA A 145 -6.19 -7.84 14.64
C ALA A 145 -6.26 -7.88 13.09
N ALA A 146 -5.43 -7.08 12.41
CA ALA A 146 -5.39 -7.03 10.95
C ALA A 146 -3.95 -7.07 10.44
N MET A 147 -3.68 -7.86 9.39
CA MET A 147 -2.36 -7.93 8.76
C MET A 147 -2.48 -7.78 7.24
N ILE A 148 -1.56 -7.01 6.66
CA ILE A 148 -1.34 -6.93 5.22
C ILE A 148 0.05 -7.50 4.92
N GLU A 149 0.11 -8.62 4.21
CA GLU A 149 1.34 -9.27 3.79
C GLU A 149 1.65 -8.85 2.35
N VAL A 150 2.85 -8.27 2.14
CA VAL A 150 3.25 -7.66 0.87
C VAL A 150 4.59 -8.21 0.37
N THR A 151 5.16 -9.23 1.02
CA THR A 151 6.46 -9.78 0.63
C THR A 151 6.37 -10.83 -0.46
N GLY A 152 5.22 -11.49 -0.60
CA GLY A 152 5.05 -12.68 -1.45
C GLY A 152 5.85 -13.90 -0.98
N LYS A 153 6.39 -13.88 0.24
CA LYS A 153 7.23 -14.96 0.78
C LYS A 153 6.47 -15.78 1.82
N GLY A 154 6.25 -17.07 1.53
CA GLY A 154 5.58 -17.97 2.46
C GLY A 154 6.24 -18.07 3.84
N SER A 155 7.56 -17.94 3.94
CA SER A 155 8.28 -17.91 5.22
C SER A 155 7.93 -16.69 6.06
N ALA A 156 7.85 -15.49 5.44
CA ALA A 156 7.46 -14.26 6.12
C ALA A 156 6.00 -14.33 6.59
N LEU A 157 5.09 -14.85 5.75
CA LEU A 157 3.71 -15.10 6.11
C LEU A 157 3.60 -16.02 7.32
N ASN A 158 4.23 -17.21 7.26
CA ASN A 158 4.17 -18.21 8.33
C ASN A 158 4.70 -17.67 9.66
N GLN A 159 5.79 -16.92 9.64
CA GLN A 159 6.34 -16.27 10.82
C GLN A 159 5.35 -15.25 11.40
N SER A 160 4.77 -14.43 10.55
CA SER A 160 3.89 -13.32 10.96
C SER A 160 2.49 -13.80 11.40
N LEU A 161 2.02 -14.95 10.91
CA LEU A 161 0.77 -15.55 11.38
C LEU A 161 0.79 -15.89 12.89
N ARG A 162 1.96 -16.17 13.47
CA ARG A 162 2.12 -16.40 14.91
C ARG A 162 1.91 -15.13 15.75
N CYS A 163 1.98 -13.97 15.11
CA CYS A 163 1.74 -12.67 15.74
C CYS A 163 0.26 -12.29 15.78
N MET A 164 -0.61 -13.03 15.07
CA MET A 164 -2.02 -12.69 14.94
C MET A 164 -2.82 -12.89 16.21
N ALA A 165 -3.84 -12.07 16.38
CA ALA A 165 -4.88 -12.26 17.37
C ALA A 165 -5.81 -13.42 16.97
N LYS A 166 -6.55 -13.97 17.93
CA LYS A 166 -7.65 -14.88 17.64
C LYS A 166 -8.67 -14.16 16.75
N MET A 167 -9.09 -14.80 15.66
CA MET A 167 -9.98 -14.22 14.64
C MET A 167 -9.37 -13.03 13.88
N GLY A 168 -8.06 -12.84 13.94
CA GLY A 168 -7.37 -11.82 13.15
C GLY A 168 -7.54 -12.05 11.65
N ARG A 169 -7.51 -10.97 10.87
CA ARG A 169 -7.78 -10.96 9.42
C ARG A 169 -6.49 -10.66 8.66
N VAL A 170 -6.28 -11.38 7.57
CA VAL A 170 -5.07 -11.25 6.75
C VAL A 170 -5.47 -10.94 5.30
N ALA A 171 -4.84 -9.93 4.71
CA ALA A 171 -4.84 -9.71 3.27
C ALA A 171 -3.47 -10.03 2.69
N LEU A 172 -3.43 -10.89 1.67
CA LEU A 172 -2.23 -11.19 0.90
C LEU A 172 -2.21 -10.30 -0.33
N LEU A 173 -1.14 -9.52 -0.48
CA LEU A 173 -0.99 -8.53 -1.54
C LEU A 173 0.28 -8.76 -2.36
N GLY A 174 1.19 -9.59 -1.89
CA GLY A 174 2.44 -9.96 -2.55
C GLY A 174 2.38 -11.27 -3.31
#